data_4b57b70f4af138b6eee880491b11039d
#
_entry.id   4b57b70f4af138b6eee880491b11039d
#
_cell.length_a   1.000
_cell.length_b   1.000
_cell.length_c   1.000
_cell.angle_alpha   90.00
_cell.angle_beta   90.00
_cell.angle_gamma   90.00
#
_symmetry.space_group_name_H-M   'P 1'
#
loop_
_entity.id
_entity.type
_entity.pdbx_description
1 polymer ?
#
loop_
_entity_poly.entity_id
_entity_poly.type
_entity_poly.pdbx_seq_one_letter_code
_entity_poly.pdbx_strand_id
1 'polypeptide(L)' 'GQGLEEFKHALLEIIRKEQIYIERLYDFSEAGKIQLIRSKGQLLSEEYVPEGIEVKAYVPQDIYGRL' A
#
# COMPACT_ATOMS: atom_id res chain seq x y z
N GLY A 1 10.02 -14.12 29.41
CA GLY A 1 10.60 -13.23 28.51
C GLY A 1 10.40 -13.53 27.06
N GLN A 2 10.76 -14.72 26.63
CA GLN A 2 10.65 -15.05 25.20
C GLN A 2 9.20 -15.11 24.73
N GLY A 3 8.34 -15.63 25.55
CA GLY A 3 6.92 -15.68 25.19
C GLY A 3 6.31 -14.30 25.02
N LEU A 4 6.75 -13.36 25.84
CA LEU A 4 6.24 -12.00 25.74
C LEU A 4 6.73 -11.32 24.48
N GLU A 5 7.95 -11.57 24.07
CA GLU A 5 8.48 -11.00 22.86
C GLU A 5 7.76 -11.55 21.63
N GLU A 6 7.53 -12.84 21.61
CA GLU A 6 6.78 -13.45 20.53
C GLU A 6 5.37 -12.87 20.44
N PHE A 7 4.78 -12.60 21.56
CA PHE A 7 3.46 -12.03 21.59
C PHE A 7 3.45 -10.64 20.96
N LYS A 8 4.45 -9.85 21.26
CA LYS A 8 4.55 -8.52 20.67
C LYS A 8 4.77 -8.56 19.18
N HIS A 9 5.57 -9.52 18.74
CA HIS A 9 5.79 -9.68 17.30
C HIS A 9 4.52 -10.06 16.58
N ALA A 10 3.72 -10.91 17.18
CA ALA A 10 2.46 -11.30 16.58
C ALA A 10 1.54 -10.11 16.41
N LEU A 11 1.48 -9.23 17.38
CA LEU A 11 0.66 -8.03 17.27
C LEU A 11 1.14 -7.12 16.15
N LEU A 12 2.44 -6.94 16.04
CA LEU A 12 3.00 -6.12 14.99
C LEU A 12 2.74 -6.70 13.61
N GLU A 13 2.82 -8.01 13.49
CA GLU A 13 2.53 -8.67 12.24
C GLU A 13 1.08 -8.49 11.81
N ILE A 14 0.16 -8.52 12.76
CA ILE A 14 -1.25 -8.33 12.48
C ILE A 14 -1.47 -6.92 11.92
N ILE A 15 -0.85 -5.93 12.51
CA ILE A 15 -0.96 -4.56 12.03
C ILE A 15 -0.41 -4.43 10.60
N ARG A 16 0.72 -5.07 10.34
CA ARG A 16 1.33 -5.03 9.01
C ARG A 16 0.49 -5.73 7.96
N LYS A 17 -0.21 -6.77 8.35
CA LYS A 17 -1.05 -7.52 7.41
C LYS A 17 -2.21 -6.69 6.89
N GLU A 18 -2.59 -5.66 7.59
CA GLU A 18 -3.65 -4.77 7.13
C GLU A 18 -3.20 -3.87 6.00
N GLN A 19 -1.89 -3.75 5.81
CA GLN A 19 -1.34 -2.93 4.74
C GLN A 19 -0.58 -3.80 3.76
N ILE A 20 -0.92 -3.65 2.50
CA ILE A 20 -0.32 -4.44 1.44
C ILE A 20 0.58 -3.53 0.61
N TYR A 21 1.83 -3.94 0.45
CA TYR A 21 2.74 -3.21 -0.41
C TYR A 21 2.40 -3.49 -1.87
N ILE A 22 2.25 -2.45 -2.65
CA ILE A 22 1.95 -2.58 -4.08
C ILE A 22 2.94 -1.76 -4.90
N GLU A 23 3.21 -2.27 -6.10
CA GLU A 23 3.92 -1.54 -7.13
C GLU A 23 3.07 -1.64 -8.39
N ARG A 24 2.55 -0.50 -8.81
CA ARG A 24 1.61 -0.47 -9.93
C ARG A 24 2.02 0.58 -10.95
N LEU A 25 1.74 0.27 -12.19
CA LEU A 25 1.88 1.25 -13.26
C LEU A 25 0.47 1.57 -13.77
N TYR A 26 0.05 2.79 -13.53
CA TYR A 26 -1.28 3.25 -13.93
C TYR A 26 -1.18 4.15 -15.15
N ASP A 27 -2.19 4.06 -16.00
CA ASP A 27 -2.30 5.01 -17.10
C ASP A 27 -2.59 6.39 -16.55
N PHE A 28 -2.28 7.42 -17.34
CA PHE A 28 -2.52 8.80 -16.92
C PHE A 28 -3.99 9.06 -16.64
N SER A 29 -4.88 8.35 -17.32
CA SER A 29 -6.31 8.46 -17.11
C SER A 29 -6.78 7.85 -15.79
N GLU A 30 -5.91 7.10 -15.12
CA GLU A 30 -6.24 6.42 -13.87
C GLU A 30 -5.75 7.18 -12.63
N ALA A 31 -5.60 8.47 -12.76
CA ALA A 31 -5.14 9.30 -11.64
C ALA A 31 -6.07 9.20 -10.43
N GLY A 32 -7.34 8.90 -10.64
CA GLY A 32 -8.28 8.71 -9.54
C GLY A 32 -7.90 7.58 -8.61
N LYS A 33 -7.32 6.50 -9.16
CA LYS A 33 -6.87 5.39 -8.32
C LYS A 33 -5.69 5.79 -7.46
N ILE A 34 -4.82 6.63 -8.00
CA ILE A 34 -3.67 7.13 -7.26
C ILE A 34 -4.13 8.02 -6.11
N GLN A 35 -5.15 8.85 -6.34
CA GLN A 35 -5.72 9.65 -5.26
C GLN A 35 -6.35 8.79 -4.19
N LEU A 36 -6.99 7.69 -4.59
CA LEU A 36 -7.56 6.75 -3.62
C LEU A 36 -6.47 6.14 -2.76
N ILE A 37 -5.36 5.74 -3.36
CA ILE A 37 -4.22 5.22 -2.62
C ILE A 37 -3.68 6.26 -1.65
N ARG A 38 -3.55 7.49 -2.12
CA ARG A 38 -3.01 8.57 -1.30
C ARG A 38 -3.94 8.91 -0.14
N SER A 39 -5.23 8.82 -0.37
CA SER A 39 -6.24 9.16 0.62
C SER A 39 -6.44 8.05 1.65
N LYS A 40 -6.47 6.80 1.22
CA LYS A 40 -6.79 5.67 2.08
C LYS A 40 -5.58 4.87 2.49
N GLY A 41 -4.52 4.89 1.70
CA GLY A 41 -3.29 4.19 2.00
C GLY A 41 -2.15 5.15 2.24
N GLN A 42 -0.92 4.65 2.05
CA GLN A 42 0.27 5.47 2.20
C GLN A 42 1.08 5.42 0.92
N LEU A 43 1.13 6.52 0.22
CA LEU A 43 1.90 6.62 -1.01
C LEU A 43 3.37 6.81 -0.68
N LEU A 44 4.20 5.88 -1.13
CA LEU A 44 5.63 5.93 -0.90
C LEU A 44 6.36 6.65 -2.02
N SER A 45 5.97 6.36 -3.25
CA SER A 45 6.66 6.91 -4.42
C SER A 45 5.70 7.03 -5.57
N GLU A 46 5.86 8.10 -6.33
CA GLU A 46 5.05 8.36 -7.51
C GLU A 46 5.99 8.92 -8.57
N GLU A 47 6.08 8.23 -9.69
CA GLU A 47 7.01 8.64 -10.74
C GLU A 47 6.31 8.64 -12.08
N TYR A 48 6.42 9.73 -12.79
CA TYR A 48 5.81 9.88 -14.10
C TYR A 48 6.76 9.38 -15.17
N VAL A 49 6.33 8.37 -15.91
CA VAL A 49 7.09 7.77 -16.98
C VAL A 49 6.29 7.88 -18.27
N PRO A 50 6.91 7.71 -19.44
CA PRO A 50 6.17 7.81 -20.70
C PRO A 50 5.01 6.84 -20.82
N GLU A 51 5.10 5.72 -20.13
CA GLU A 51 4.07 4.67 -20.17
C GLU A 51 2.92 4.94 -19.22
N GLY A 52 3.09 5.84 -18.26
CA GLY A 52 2.07 6.13 -17.27
C GLY A 52 2.65 6.68 -15.98
N ILE A 53 2.07 6.27 -14.86
CA ILE A 53 2.52 6.71 -13.54
C ILE A 53 2.87 5.48 -12.73
N GLU A 54 4.14 5.38 -12.35
CA GLU A 54 4.60 4.28 -11.51
C GLU A 54 4.40 4.64 -10.05
N VAL A 55 3.65 3.81 -9.34
CA VAL A 55 3.25 4.06 -7.97
C VAL A 55 3.71 2.94 -7.06
N LYS A 56 4.30 3.31 -5.94
CA LYS A 56 4.67 2.37 -4.89
C LYS A 56 4.02 2.83 -3.61
N ALA A 57 3.23 1.97 -3.02
CA ALA A 57 2.44 2.38 -1.86
C ALA A 57 2.03 1.20 -1.00
N TYR A 58 1.63 1.51 0.23
CA TYR A 58 0.94 0.57 1.10
C TYR A 58 -0.54 0.90 1.12
N VAL A 59 -1.37 -0.11 0.95
CA VAL A 59 -2.81 0.07 0.94
C VAL A 59 -3.47 -0.98 1.83
N PRO A 60 -4.62 -0.65 2.46
CA PRO A 60 -5.39 -1.64 3.19
C PRO A 60 -6.06 -2.60 2.22
N GLN A 61 -6.45 -3.76 2.73
CA GLN A 61 -7.08 -4.78 1.91
C GLN A 61 -8.31 -4.29 1.16
N ASP A 62 -9.10 -3.44 1.81
CA ASP A 62 -10.29 -2.89 1.19
C ASP A 62 -9.98 -2.16 -0.10
N ILE A 63 -8.92 -1.36 -0.06
CA ILE A 63 -8.52 -0.57 -1.21
C ILE A 63 -7.84 -1.45 -2.25
N TYR A 64 -7.07 -2.42 -1.78
CA TYR A 64 -6.38 -3.33 -2.69
C TYR A 64 -7.35 -4.02 -3.64
N GLY A 65 -8.49 -4.41 -3.15
CA GLY A 65 -9.50 -5.04 -3.98
C GLY A 65 -10.12 -4.12 -5.02
N ARG A 66 -9.98 -2.82 -4.85
CA ARG A 66 -10.53 -1.84 -5.79
C ARG A 66 -9.51 -1.37 -6.83
N LEU A 67 -8.27 -1.74 -6.64
CA LEU A 67 -7.20 -1.36 -7.58
C LEU A 67 -7.04 -2.40 -8.72
#